data_fef176a35097c62c3feb2d9714006fc2
#
_entry.id   fef176a35097c62c3feb2d9714006fc2
#
_cell.length_a   1.000
_cell.length_b   1.000
_cell.length_c   1.000
_cell.angle_alpha   90.00
_cell.angle_beta   90.00
_cell.angle_gamma   90.00
#
_symmetry.space_group_name_H-M   'P 1'
#
loop_
_entity.id
_entity.type
_entity.pdbx_description
1 polymer ?
#
loop_
_entity_poly.entity_id
_entity_poly.type
_entity_poly.pdbx_seq_one_letter_code
_entity_poly.pdbx_strand_id
1 'polypeptide(L)'
;LTVEEIQSLDAGSWFHESFTGEKIPTLEEVFQLLKELNFKGELNIELKTDQIEYAGIVEKCVALQEKMQPNFAIIYSSFNPRSIIQMKQLRQNQEIAFLYESVEMANFVFEEVKFEAVHPDYRLLKEAFEIHSQYPKRVWTVNQEEEMNHCFELHVEAIFTDYPQKALELRSEIKE
;
A
#
# COMPACT_ATOMS: atom_id res chain seq x y z
N LEU A 1 4.05 -10.08 20.25
CA LEU A 1 4.61 -8.90 20.91
C LEU A 1 3.50 -7.90 21.22
N THR A 2 3.59 -7.21 22.35
CA THR A 2 2.75 -6.05 22.65
C THR A 2 3.25 -4.80 21.95
N VAL A 3 2.46 -3.73 21.97
CA VAL A 3 2.90 -2.43 21.41
C VAL A 3 4.14 -1.92 22.11
N GLU A 4 4.19 -2.02 23.46
CA GLU A 4 5.33 -1.61 24.27
C GLU A 4 6.60 -2.41 23.93
N GLU A 5 6.47 -3.72 23.73
CA GLU A 5 7.59 -4.57 23.29
C GLU A 5 8.09 -4.16 21.91
N ILE A 6 7.20 -3.92 20.94
CA ILE A 6 7.57 -3.47 19.58
C ILE A 6 8.24 -2.10 19.63
N GLN A 7 7.69 -1.16 20.39
CA GLN A 7 8.26 0.18 20.52
C GLN A 7 9.57 0.21 21.33
N SER A 8 9.91 -0.86 22.04
CA SER A 8 11.23 -0.99 22.70
C SER A 8 12.36 -1.35 21.74
N LEU A 9 12.02 -1.87 20.53
CA LEU A 9 12.99 -2.29 19.56
C LEU A 9 13.65 -1.08 18.86
N ASP A 10 14.89 -1.27 18.45
CA ASP A 10 15.59 -0.33 17.55
C ASP A 10 15.27 -0.72 16.10
N ALA A 11 14.55 0.15 15.40
CA ALA A 11 14.14 -0.06 14.02
C ALA A 11 15.08 0.57 12.99
N GLY A 12 16.11 1.30 13.41
CA GLY A 12 16.93 2.09 12.51
C GLY A 12 18.40 1.69 12.40
N SER A 13 19.02 1.18 13.45
CA SER A 13 20.48 0.91 13.46
C SER A 13 20.92 -0.14 12.45
N TRP A 14 20.05 -1.07 12.07
CA TRP A 14 20.32 -2.07 11.03
C TRP A 14 20.50 -1.44 9.64
N PHE A 15 19.88 -0.29 9.41
CA PHE A 15 19.96 0.42 8.13
C PHE A 15 21.20 1.33 8.08
N HIS A 16 21.38 2.17 9.11
CA HIS A 16 22.57 3.00 9.26
C HIS A 16 22.69 3.52 10.70
N GLU A 17 23.91 3.72 11.19
CA GLU A 17 24.18 4.16 12.57
C GLU A 17 23.51 5.49 12.95
N SER A 18 23.29 6.39 11.99
CA SER A 18 22.61 7.68 12.22
C SER A 18 21.13 7.52 12.61
N PHE A 19 20.55 6.33 12.39
CA PHE A 19 19.17 6.01 12.75
C PHE A 19 19.08 5.15 14.02
N THR A 20 20.17 5.05 14.78
CA THR A 20 20.17 4.29 16.03
C THR A 20 19.14 4.85 17.01
N GLY A 21 18.28 3.98 17.53
CA GLY A 21 17.24 4.32 18.49
C GLY A 21 15.89 4.70 17.86
N GLU A 22 15.79 4.75 16.53
CA GLU A 22 14.50 4.96 15.85
C GLU A 22 13.50 3.87 16.25
N LYS A 23 12.25 4.27 16.44
CA LYS A 23 11.18 3.40 16.90
C LYS A 23 10.20 3.06 15.77
N ILE A 24 9.55 1.90 15.88
CA ILE A 24 8.45 1.56 15.01
C ILE A 24 7.24 2.40 15.44
N PRO A 25 6.73 3.31 14.57
CA PRO A 25 5.59 4.13 14.93
C PRO A 25 4.30 3.33 14.94
N THR A 26 3.34 3.75 15.75
CA THR A 26 1.96 3.31 15.64
C THR A 26 1.27 3.97 14.44
N LEU A 27 0.18 3.39 13.94
CA LEU A 27 -0.61 4.01 12.88
C LEU A 27 -1.24 5.35 13.33
N GLU A 28 -1.55 5.50 14.62
CA GLU A 28 -2.03 6.76 15.19
C GLU A 28 -0.97 7.87 15.09
N GLU A 29 0.28 7.56 15.42
CA GLU A 29 1.41 8.49 15.29
C GLU A 29 1.66 8.87 13.82
N VAL A 30 1.54 7.92 12.90
CA VAL A 30 1.63 8.20 11.45
C VAL A 30 0.53 9.17 11.01
N PHE A 31 -0.73 8.92 11.41
CA PHE A 31 -1.84 9.82 11.09
C PHE A 31 -1.62 11.23 11.65
N GLN A 32 -1.15 11.32 12.90
CA GLN A 32 -0.87 12.60 13.54
C GLN A 32 0.21 13.38 12.76
N LEU A 33 1.32 12.74 12.46
CA LEU A 33 2.43 13.35 11.70
C LEU A 33 1.97 13.85 10.32
N LEU A 34 1.24 13.03 9.57
CA LEU A 34 0.75 13.40 8.24
C LEU A 34 -0.23 14.59 8.30
N LYS A 35 -1.05 14.68 9.35
CA LYS A 35 -1.92 15.84 9.59
C LYS A 35 -1.12 17.10 9.90
N GLU A 36 -0.11 17.02 10.77
CA GLU A 36 0.78 18.14 11.13
C GLU A 36 1.55 18.66 9.92
N LEU A 37 2.00 17.77 9.04
CA LEU A 37 2.65 18.10 7.78
C LEU A 37 1.68 18.61 6.70
N ASN A 38 0.37 18.64 6.96
CA ASN A 38 -0.66 18.97 5.98
C ASN A 38 -0.52 18.14 4.69
N PHE A 39 -0.24 16.85 4.84
CA PHE A 39 -0.06 15.93 3.73
C PHE A 39 -1.26 15.94 2.78
N LYS A 40 -1.01 15.94 1.47
CA LYS A 40 -2.03 16.02 0.41
C LYS A 40 -2.04 14.81 -0.52
N GLY A 41 -1.19 13.84 -0.27
CA GLY A 41 -1.14 12.60 -1.02
C GLY A 41 -2.13 11.55 -0.53
N GLU A 42 -1.92 10.34 -0.95
CA GLU A 42 -2.67 9.14 -0.56
C GLU A 42 -1.79 8.27 0.35
N LEU A 43 -2.35 7.81 1.47
CA LEU A 43 -1.69 6.86 2.36
C LEU A 43 -2.19 5.46 2.04
N ASN A 44 -1.31 4.59 1.52
CA ASN A 44 -1.62 3.17 1.38
C ASN A 44 -1.31 2.44 2.69
N ILE A 45 -2.30 1.78 3.25
CA ILE A 45 -2.19 0.95 4.46
C ILE A 45 -2.34 -0.51 4.05
N GLU A 46 -1.23 -1.23 4.08
CA GLU A 46 -1.25 -2.67 3.81
C GLU A 46 -1.59 -3.45 5.07
N LEU A 47 -2.63 -4.28 4.99
CA LEU A 47 -3.01 -5.24 6.02
C LEU A 47 -2.29 -6.57 5.79
N LYS A 48 -1.21 -6.81 6.52
CA LYS A 48 -0.41 -8.05 6.43
C LYS A 48 -1.05 -9.17 7.24
N THR A 49 -2.09 -9.76 6.68
CA THR A 49 -2.93 -10.80 7.29
C THR A 49 -2.98 -12.10 6.51
N ASP A 50 -2.11 -12.25 5.52
CA ASP A 50 -2.02 -13.42 4.62
C ASP A 50 -1.38 -14.63 5.31
N GLN A 51 -0.37 -14.40 6.19
CA GLN A 51 0.34 -15.46 6.91
C GLN A 51 -0.17 -15.65 8.34
N ILE A 52 -0.54 -14.56 9.00
CA ILE A 52 -1.00 -14.56 10.40
C ILE A 52 -2.29 -13.76 10.46
N GLU A 53 -3.34 -14.39 10.98
CA GLU A 53 -4.59 -13.71 11.24
C GLU A 53 -4.48 -12.86 12.52
N TYR A 54 -4.73 -11.56 12.39
CA TYR A 54 -4.82 -10.63 13.50
C TYR A 54 -6.29 -10.25 13.73
N ALA A 55 -6.96 -10.98 14.63
CA ALA A 55 -8.38 -10.76 14.92
C ALA A 55 -8.68 -9.29 15.28
N GLY A 56 -9.63 -8.69 14.59
CA GLY A 56 -10.07 -7.32 14.83
C GLY A 56 -9.16 -6.23 14.25
N ILE A 57 -8.16 -6.57 13.42
CA ILE A 57 -7.27 -5.56 12.82
C ILE A 57 -8.04 -4.59 11.92
N VAL A 58 -8.98 -5.08 11.13
CA VAL A 58 -9.78 -4.27 10.21
C VAL A 58 -10.66 -3.29 10.99
N GLU A 59 -11.37 -3.77 12.00
CA GLU A 59 -12.21 -2.94 12.87
C GLU A 59 -11.40 -1.87 13.60
N LYS A 60 -10.19 -2.22 14.07
CA LYS A 60 -9.29 -1.25 14.72
C LYS A 60 -8.81 -0.18 13.77
N CYS A 61 -8.48 -0.54 12.52
CA CYS A 61 -8.11 0.44 11.50
C CYS A 61 -9.27 1.38 11.17
N VAL A 62 -10.48 0.85 11.02
CA VAL A 62 -11.69 1.64 10.79
C VAL A 62 -11.95 2.60 11.96
N ALA A 63 -11.94 2.09 13.19
CA ALA A 63 -12.16 2.90 14.39
C ALA A 63 -11.10 4.01 14.56
N LEU A 64 -9.83 3.71 14.25
CA LEU A 64 -8.76 4.69 14.29
C LEU A 64 -8.94 5.77 13.23
N GLN A 65 -9.29 5.39 12.01
CA GLN A 65 -9.56 6.34 10.92
C GLN A 65 -10.74 7.27 11.28
N GLU A 66 -11.79 6.72 11.90
CA GLU A 66 -12.93 7.52 12.35
C GLU A 66 -12.56 8.46 13.50
N LYS A 67 -11.77 7.99 14.47
CA LYS A 67 -11.25 8.79 15.57
C LYS A 67 -10.38 9.94 15.09
N MET A 68 -9.45 9.65 14.18
CA MET A 68 -8.42 10.60 13.75
C MET A 68 -8.89 11.57 12.67
N GLN A 69 -9.93 11.20 11.90
CA GLN A 69 -10.50 12.01 10.81
C GLN A 69 -9.40 12.62 9.91
N PRO A 70 -8.58 11.80 9.23
CA PRO A 70 -7.50 12.28 8.38
C PRO A 70 -8.05 13.16 7.25
N ASN A 71 -7.30 14.22 6.90
CA ASN A 71 -7.62 15.14 5.81
C ASN A 71 -6.89 14.81 4.50
N PHE A 72 -6.49 13.56 4.35
CA PHE A 72 -5.84 12.96 3.19
C PHE A 72 -6.54 11.65 2.80
N ALA A 73 -6.32 11.22 1.57
CA ALA A 73 -6.88 9.96 1.09
C ALA A 73 -6.19 8.75 1.73
N ILE A 74 -6.97 7.69 1.98
CA ILE A 74 -6.46 6.42 2.48
C ILE A 74 -6.92 5.30 1.56
N ILE A 75 -5.98 4.45 1.18
CA ILE A 75 -6.18 3.21 0.45
C ILE A 75 -5.82 2.06 1.38
N TYR A 76 -6.67 1.05 1.47
CA TYR A 76 -6.31 -0.19 2.14
C TYR A 76 -5.99 -1.27 1.12
N SER A 77 -4.86 -1.94 1.33
CA SER A 77 -4.43 -3.05 0.49
C SER A 77 -4.08 -4.29 1.30
N SER A 78 -4.19 -5.45 0.70
CA SER A 78 -3.77 -6.73 1.30
C SER A 78 -3.62 -7.81 0.23
N PHE A 79 -2.77 -8.79 0.51
CA PHE A 79 -2.77 -10.11 -0.16
C PHE A 79 -3.89 -11.01 0.35
N ASN A 80 -4.49 -10.69 1.51
CA ASN A 80 -5.60 -11.46 2.06
C ASN A 80 -6.94 -10.87 1.61
N PRO A 81 -7.66 -11.52 0.69
CA PRO A 81 -8.93 -11.01 0.18
C PRO A 81 -9.99 -10.84 1.28
N ARG A 82 -9.96 -11.67 2.34
CA ARG A 82 -10.93 -11.57 3.45
C ARG A 82 -10.81 -10.23 4.17
N SER A 83 -9.60 -9.76 4.44
CA SER A 83 -9.37 -8.48 5.11
C SER A 83 -9.88 -7.31 4.28
N ILE A 84 -9.69 -7.37 2.96
CA ILE A 84 -10.16 -6.32 2.03
C ILE A 84 -11.68 -6.35 1.90
N ILE A 85 -12.28 -7.53 1.78
CA ILE A 85 -13.74 -7.70 1.76
C ILE A 85 -14.36 -7.14 3.05
N GLN A 86 -13.80 -7.49 4.20
CA GLN A 86 -14.25 -7.00 5.50
C GLN A 86 -14.14 -5.47 5.60
N MET A 87 -13.02 -4.89 5.13
CA MET A 87 -12.86 -3.43 5.06
C MET A 87 -13.98 -2.79 4.26
N LYS A 88 -14.30 -3.33 3.07
CA LYS A 88 -15.36 -2.81 2.21
C LYS A 88 -16.76 -2.95 2.83
N GLN A 89 -17.00 -4.02 3.57
CA GLN A 89 -18.26 -4.21 4.30
C GLN A 89 -18.46 -3.18 5.41
N LEU A 90 -17.39 -2.85 6.14
CA LEU A 90 -17.44 -1.86 7.22
C LEU A 90 -17.47 -0.41 6.70
N ARG A 91 -16.82 -0.15 5.56
CA ARG A 91 -16.74 1.17 4.94
C ARG A 91 -16.94 1.06 3.43
N GLN A 92 -18.18 1.13 2.97
CA GLN A 92 -18.55 0.93 1.55
C GLN A 92 -17.81 1.87 0.58
N ASN A 93 -17.54 3.11 1.00
CA ASN A 93 -16.86 4.12 0.19
C ASN A 93 -15.32 4.11 0.38
N GLN A 94 -14.77 3.14 1.15
CA GLN A 94 -13.33 3.03 1.31
C GLN A 94 -12.69 2.52 0.03
N GLU A 95 -11.66 3.21 -0.44
CA GLU A 95 -10.83 2.70 -1.52
C GLU A 95 -10.04 1.49 -1.04
N ILE A 96 -10.14 0.41 -1.80
CA ILE A 96 -9.46 -0.85 -1.53
C ILE A 96 -8.73 -1.34 -2.77
N ALA A 97 -7.58 -1.98 -2.57
CA ALA A 97 -6.81 -2.59 -3.63
C ALA A 97 -6.35 -3.99 -3.26
N PHE A 98 -6.33 -4.89 -4.22
CA PHE A 98 -5.85 -6.25 -4.02
C PHE A 98 -4.40 -6.38 -4.46
N LEU A 99 -3.54 -6.84 -3.55
CA LEU A 99 -2.15 -7.21 -3.81
C LEU A 99 -2.11 -8.65 -4.31
N TYR A 100 -1.41 -8.91 -5.41
CA TYR A 100 -1.26 -10.27 -5.91
C TYR A 100 0.07 -10.51 -6.64
N GLU A 101 0.54 -11.75 -6.53
CA GLU A 101 1.73 -12.30 -7.18
C GLU A 101 1.39 -13.50 -8.08
N SER A 102 0.09 -13.76 -8.31
CA SER A 102 -0.43 -14.81 -9.17
C SER A 102 -1.75 -14.36 -9.81
N VAL A 103 -1.86 -14.57 -11.11
CA VAL A 103 -3.05 -14.22 -11.89
C VAL A 103 -4.25 -15.09 -11.52
N GLU A 104 -4.01 -16.37 -11.23
CA GLU A 104 -5.07 -17.31 -10.85
C GLU A 104 -5.75 -16.86 -9.56
N MET A 105 -4.95 -16.43 -8.55
CA MET A 105 -5.48 -15.92 -7.29
C MET A 105 -6.27 -14.64 -7.53
N ALA A 106 -5.75 -13.73 -8.34
CA ALA A 106 -6.42 -12.48 -8.66
C ALA A 106 -7.78 -12.73 -9.32
N ASN A 107 -7.86 -13.57 -10.34
CA ASN A 107 -9.11 -13.88 -11.04
C ASN A 107 -10.18 -14.42 -10.08
N PHE A 108 -9.82 -15.35 -9.19
CA PHE A 108 -10.75 -15.90 -8.20
C PHE A 108 -11.33 -14.82 -7.29
N VAL A 109 -10.50 -13.90 -6.82
CA VAL A 109 -10.93 -12.83 -5.91
C VAL A 109 -11.78 -11.77 -6.63
N PHE A 110 -11.46 -11.46 -7.89
CA PHE A 110 -12.20 -10.47 -8.70
C PHE A 110 -13.61 -10.90 -9.10
N GLU A 111 -13.91 -12.20 -9.08
CA GLU A 111 -15.26 -12.69 -9.24
C GLU A 111 -16.17 -12.35 -8.04
N GLU A 112 -15.57 -12.19 -6.86
CA GLU A 112 -16.29 -12.00 -5.60
C GLU A 112 -16.42 -10.52 -5.21
N VAL A 113 -15.43 -9.69 -5.50
CA VAL A 113 -15.35 -8.31 -5.02
C VAL A 113 -14.89 -7.34 -6.10
N LYS A 114 -15.51 -6.15 -6.11
CA LYS A 114 -15.03 -5.02 -6.91
C LYS A 114 -14.03 -4.20 -6.10
N PHE A 115 -12.88 -4.00 -6.68
CA PHE A 115 -11.81 -3.15 -6.18
C PHE A 115 -11.79 -1.81 -6.92
N GLU A 116 -11.17 -0.80 -6.33
CA GLU A 116 -10.93 0.47 -7.00
C GLU A 116 -9.61 0.44 -7.78
N ALA A 117 -8.63 -0.35 -7.32
CA ALA A 117 -7.35 -0.53 -7.99
C ALA A 117 -6.79 -1.94 -7.80
N VAL A 118 -5.76 -2.28 -8.56
CA VAL A 118 -4.98 -3.52 -8.41
C VAL A 118 -3.53 -3.21 -8.15
N HIS A 119 -2.93 -3.99 -7.25
CA HIS A 119 -1.51 -3.89 -6.90
C HIS A 119 -0.76 -5.16 -7.33
N PRO A 120 -0.42 -5.30 -8.62
CA PRO A 120 0.30 -6.46 -9.14
C PRO A 120 1.79 -6.42 -8.80
N ASP A 121 2.40 -7.60 -8.66
CA ASP A 121 3.84 -7.74 -8.80
C ASP A 121 4.29 -7.26 -10.21
N TYR A 122 5.42 -6.57 -10.30
CA TYR A 122 5.96 -6.08 -11.58
C TYR A 122 6.10 -7.19 -12.63
N ARG A 123 6.45 -8.41 -12.20
CA ARG A 123 6.58 -9.58 -13.10
C ARG A 123 5.29 -9.95 -13.82
N LEU A 124 4.15 -9.51 -13.29
CA LEU A 124 2.80 -9.75 -13.84
C LEU A 124 2.23 -8.51 -14.54
N LEU A 125 3.04 -7.49 -14.81
CA LEU A 125 2.56 -6.21 -15.32
C LEU A 125 1.82 -6.37 -16.66
N LYS A 126 2.35 -7.19 -17.58
CA LYS A 126 1.74 -7.47 -18.87
C LYS A 126 0.37 -8.12 -18.69
N GLU A 127 0.29 -9.19 -17.92
CA GLU A 127 -0.94 -9.92 -17.63
C GLU A 127 -1.97 -9.03 -16.92
N ALA A 128 -1.50 -8.16 -16.02
CA ALA A 128 -2.36 -7.20 -15.33
C ALA A 128 -3.02 -6.19 -16.29
N PHE A 129 -2.33 -5.78 -17.35
CA PHE A 129 -2.93 -4.96 -18.39
C PHE A 129 -3.91 -5.72 -19.28
N GLU A 130 -3.63 -6.99 -19.59
CA GLU A 130 -4.50 -7.82 -20.43
C GLU A 130 -5.80 -8.21 -19.68
N ILE A 131 -5.72 -8.61 -18.42
CA ILE A 131 -6.83 -9.20 -17.68
C ILE A 131 -7.60 -8.15 -16.87
N HIS A 132 -6.89 -7.19 -16.27
CA HIS A 132 -7.45 -6.17 -15.39
C HIS A 132 -7.37 -4.76 -16.03
N SER A 133 -7.59 -4.66 -17.34
CA SER A 133 -7.43 -3.40 -18.11
C SER A 133 -8.23 -2.23 -17.55
N GLN A 134 -9.41 -2.50 -16.96
CA GLN A 134 -10.30 -1.49 -16.40
C GLN A 134 -9.86 -0.91 -15.05
N TYR A 135 -8.90 -1.55 -14.36
CA TYR A 135 -8.44 -1.10 -13.05
C TYR A 135 -7.15 -0.28 -13.14
N PRO A 136 -7.01 0.81 -12.38
CA PRO A 136 -5.72 1.45 -12.13
C PRO A 136 -4.72 0.44 -11.56
N LYS A 137 -3.45 0.51 -12.00
CA LYS A 137 -2.37 -0.37 -11.55
C LYS A 137 -1.39 0.41 -10.71
N ARG A 138 -1.13 -0.09 -9.48
CA ARG A 138 -0.06 0.39 -8.61
C ARG A 138 0.90 -0.78 -8.39
N VAL A 139 2.05 -0.72 -9.02
CA VAL A 139 2.95 -1.86 -9.27
C VAL A 139 4.05 -1.97 -8.22
N TRP A 140 4.30 -3.15 -7.69
CA TRP A 140 5.33 -3.42 -6.66
C TRP A 140 6.24 -4.59 -7.09
N THR A 141 7.49 -4.69 -6.62
CA THR A 141 8.31 -3.61 -6.11
C THR A 141 9.23 -3.18 -7.24
N VAL A 142 9.21 -1.92 -7.61
CA VAL A 142 9.89 -1.39 -8.80
C VAL A 142 11.11 -0.58 -8.35
N ASN A 143 12.29 -1.20 -8.40
CA ASN A 143 13.53 -0.60 -7.90
C ASN A 143 14.56 -0.30 -8.98
N GLN A 144 14.46 -0.95 -10.14
CA GLN A 144 15.38 -0.74 -11.25
C GLN A 144 14.89 0.40 -12.16
N GLU A 145 15.81 1.19 -12.68
CA GLU A 145 15.51 2.33 -13.54
C GLU A 145 14.73 1.94 -14.80
N GLU A 146 15.13 0.82 -15.43
CA GLU A 146 14.45 0.29 -16.60
C GLU A 146 13.00 -0.11 -16.30
N GLU A 147 12.77 -0.71 -15.12
CA GLU A 147 11.42 -1.06 -14.67
C GLU A 147 10.56 0.17 -14.36
N MET A 148 11.16 1.21 -13.74
CA MET A 148 10.48 2.49 -13.48
C MET A 148 10.04 3.14 -14.80
N ASN A 149 10.96 3.27 -15.76
CA ASN A 149 10.67 3.84 -17.08
C ASN A 149 9.58 3.04 -17.80
N HIS A 150 9.67 1.72 -17.79
CA HIS A 150 8.64 0.86 -18.38
C HIS A 150 7.25 1.06 -17.74
N CYS A 151 7.18 1.16 -16.41
CA CYS A 151 5.93 1.47 -15.73
C CYS A 151 5.37 2.84 -16.12
N PHE A 152 6.21 3.85 -16.23
CA PHE A 152 5.81 5.21 -16.60
C PHE A 152 5.35 5.29 -18.05
N GLU A 153 6.03 4.61 -19.00
CA GLU A 153 5.62 4.51 -20.40
C GLU A 153 4.26 3.83 -20.57
N LEU A 154 3.95 2.86 -19.71
CA LEU A 154 2.65 2.18 -19.67
C LEU A 154 1.58 2.96 -18.90
N HIS A 155 1.92 4.16 -18.38
CA HIS A 155 1.00 5.01 -17.62
C HIS A 155 0.35 4.29 -16.43
N VAL A 156 1.13 3.49 -15.67
CA VAL A 156 0.64 2.95 -14.40
C VAL A 156 0.33 4.10 -13.44
N GLU A 157 -0.67 3.94 -12.59
CA GLU A 157 -1.10 4.99 -11.67
C GLU A 157 -0.02 5.33 -10.64
N ALA A 158 0.63 4.30 -10.11
CA ALA A 158 1.73 4.45 -9.15
C ALA A 158 2.68 3.24 -9.18
N ILE A 159 3.85 3.43 -8.58
CA ILE A 159 4.79 2.34 -8.29
C ILE A 159 5.12 2.34 -6.79
N PHE A 160 5.36 1.16 -6.23
CA PHE A 160 5.99 0.98 -4.93
C PHE A 160 7.48 0.79 -5.14
N THR A 161 8.29 1.65 -4.54
CA THR A 161 9.74 1.65 -4.70
C THR A 161 10.45 2.05 -3.40
N ASP A 162 11.64 1.48 -3.19
CA ASP A 162 12.55 1.89 -2.12
C ASP A 162 13.32 3.18 -2.48
N TYR A 163 13.22 3.64 -3.73
CA TYR A 163 13.95 4.80 -4.27
C TYR A 163 13.02 5.90 -4.80
N PRO A 164 12.14 6.48 -3.95
CA PRO A 164 11.11 7.43 -4.40
C PRO A 164 11.69 8.69 -5.05
N GLN A 165 12.83 9.19 -4.57
CA GLN A 165 13.49 10.35 -5.16
C GLN A 165 13.89 10.09 -6.61
N LYS A 166 14.55 8.95 -6.88
CA LYS A 166 14.92 8.54 -8.23
C LYS A 166 13.71 8.37 -9.14
N ALA A 167 12.66 7.75 -8.63
CA ALA A 167 11.42 7.58 -9.39
C ALA A 167 10.79 8.91 -9.81
N LEU A 168 10.79 9.92 -8.92
CA LEU A 168 10.30 11.26 -9.23
C LEU A 168 11.15 11.97 -10.29
N GLU A 169 12.46 11.83 -10.24
CA GLU A 169 13.39 12.39 -11.22
C GLU A 169 13.11 11.80 -12.62
N LEU A 170 13.09 10.47 -12.75
CA LEU A 170 12.81 9.78 -14.00
C LEU A 170 11.42 10.13 -14.56
N ARG A 171 10.40 10.15 -13.71
CA ARG A 171 9.05 10.50 -14.13
C ARG A 171 8.97 11.92 -14.71
N SER A 172 9.77 12.86 -14.19
CA SER A 172 9.80 14.24 -14.67
C SER A 172 10.43 14.39 -16.07
N GLU A 173 11.22 13.41 -16.52
CA GLU A 173 11.88 13.39 -17.84
C GLU A 173 10.97 12.84 -18.94
N ILE A 174 9.92 12.10 -18.59
CA ILE A 174 8.95 11.58 -19.55
C ILE A 174 8.03 12.72 -19.96
N LYS A 175 8.18 13.16 -21.21
CA LYS A 175 7.31 14.19 -21.81
C LYS A 175 5.95 13.54 -22.11
N GLU A 176 4.88 14.18 -21.65
CA GLU A 176 3.50 13.88 -22.05
C GLU A 176 3.31 13.99 -23.58
#